data_25b9fb4cddcc0cd7f25c04fa72b71094
#
_entry.id   25b9fb4cddcc0cd7f25c04fa72b71094
#
_cell.length_a   1.000
_cell.length_b   1.000
_cell.length_c   1.000
_cell.angle_alpha   90.00
_cell.angle_beta   90.00
_cell.angle_gamma   90.00
#
_symmetry.space_group_name_H-M   'P 1'
#
loop_
_entity.id
_entity.type
_entity.pdbx_description
1 polymer ?
#
loop_
_entity_poly.entity_id
_entity_poly.type
_entity_poly.pdbx_seq_one_letter_code
_entity_poly.pdbx_strand_id
1 'polypeptide(L)'
;FLTEQKNILAMQVSGPNRQLFYLTHMLDPSKSFLQPEPSPAQVGHTFIMVMGSPDIAASLDFWQAYFSNDVVGPIPYRIGVLSEAYDLPVETQHQLALVSMVDGYGIELDQYPKEATSVPAPENERGGVILVSLQVDPRGLKASLPWALPYQNDEGEEEGGVVILPSGTPIEVSFTEPVLPATIE
;
A
#
# COMPACT_ATOMS: atom_id res chain seq x y z
N PHE A 1 -6.07 20.12 4.53
CA PHE A 1 -7.12 19.07 4.50
C PHE A 1 -6.98 18.25 3.24
N LEU A 2 -7.08 16.93 3.33
CA LEU A 2 -7.01 16.02 2.19
C LEU A 2 -8.36 15.87 1.44
N THR A 3 -9.46 16.26 2.05
CA THR A 3 -10.79 16.11 1.48
C THR A 3 -11.52 17.44 1.40
N GLU A 4 -12.45 17.59 0.45
CA GLU A 4 -13.32 18.77 0.35
C GLU A 4 -14.17 18.96 1.60
N GLN A 5 -14.58 17.88 2.25
CA GLN A 5 -15.33 17.87 3.52
C GLN A 5 -14.47 18.28 4.72
N LYS A 6 -13.17 18.48 4.53
CA LYS A 6 -12.22 18.87 5.58
C LYS A 6 -12.26 17.96 6.81
N ASN A 7 -12.52 16.67 6.61
CA ASN A 7 -12.61 15.66 7.67
C ASN A 7 -11.30 14.92 7.92
N ILE A 8 -10.29 15.12 7.09
CA ILE A 8 -8.96 14.52 7.23
C ILE A 8 -7.89 15.60 7.18
N LEU A 9 -7.08 15.66 8.20
CA LEU A 9 -5.86 16.46 8.26
C LEU A 9 -4.67 15.52 8.05
N ALA A 10 -3.73 15.91 7.21
CA ALA A 10 -2.48 15.19 7.07
C ALA A 10 -1.30 16.14 6.97
N MET A 11 -0.16 15.69 7.46
CA MET A 11 1.13 16.34 7.27
C MET A 11 2.18 15.31 6.89
N GLN A 12 3.12 15.73 6.06
CA GLN A 12 4.26 14.91 5.68
C GLN A 12 5.43 15.15 6.62
N VAL A 13 6.12 14.07 6.95
CA VAL A 13 7.35 14.08 7.73
C VAL A 13 8.38 13.21 7.05
N SER A 14 9.54 13.76 6.75
CA SER A 14 10.67 13.00 6.21
C SER A 14 11.51 12.43 7.35
N GLY A 15 11.75 11.13 7.31
CA GLY A 15 12.69 10.47 8.19
C GLY A 15 14.15 10.59 7.71
N PRO A 16 15.12 10.19 8.56
CA PRO A 16 16.55 10.36 8.28
C PRO A 16 17.05 9.56 7.07
N ASN A 17 16.38 8.48 6.73
CA ASN A 17 16.70 7.62 5.58
C ASN A 17 15.79 7.88 4.37
N ARG A 18 15.31 9.10 4.21
CA ARG A 18 14.41 9.53 3.11
C ARG A 18 13.05 8.83 3.09
N GLN A 19 12.67 8.09 4.13
CA GLN A 19 11.30 7.59 4.25
C GLN A 19 10.35 8.76 4.48
N LEU A 20 9.22 8.71 3.79
CA LEU A 20 8.16 9.69 3.91
C LEU A 20 7.00 9.10 4.70
N PHE A 21 6.58 9.82 5.73
CA PHE A 21 5.42 9.46 6.54
C PHE A 21 4.33 10.51 6.37
N TYR A 22 3.09 10.05 6.36
CA TYR A 22 1.91 10.87 6.50
C TYR A 22 1.34 10.68 7.90
N LEU A 23 1.41 11.74 8.72
CA LEU A 23 0.69 11.77 10.00
C LEU A 23 -0.72 12.25 9.71
N THR A 24 -1.68 11.34 9.86
CA THR A 24 -3.07 11.57 9.49
C THR A 24 -3.95 11.66 10.72
N HIS A 25 -4.77 12.69 10.79
CA HIS A 25 -5.79 12.87 11.83
C HIS A 25 -7.17 12.87 11.18
N MET A 26 -7.97 11.87 11.48
CA MET A 26 -9.35 11.75 11.01
C MET A 26 -10.27 12.44 12.01
N LEU A 27 -10.87 13.57 11.61
CA LEU A 27 -11.83 14.31 12.44
C LEU A 27 -13.16 13.58 12.53
N ASP A 28 -13.53 12.85 11.49
CA ASP A 28 -14.72 12.01 11.44
C ASP A 28 -14.37 10.68 10.73
N PRO A 29 -13.94 9.65 11.49
CA PRO A 29 -13.58 8.37 10.90
C PRO A 29 -14.71 7.70 10.11
N SER A 30 -15.97 7.94 10.45
CA SER A 30 -17.13 7.35 9.76
C SER A 30 -17.24 7.75 8.28
N LYS A 31 -16.55 8.81 7.88
CA LYS A 31 -16.48 9.31 6.52
C LYS A 31 -15.23 8.88 5.77
N SER A 32 -14.38 8.09 6.39
CA SER A 32 -13.18 7.55 5.76
C SER A 32 -13.47 6.16 5.21
N PHE A 33 -12.89 5.86 4.06
CA PHE A 33 -12.90 4.51 3.49
C PHE A 33 -12.08 3.54 4.36
N LEU A 34 -10.96 4.02 4.89
CA LEU A 34 -10.14 3.28 5.82
C LEU A 34 -10.51 3.68 7.26
N GLN A 35 -10.75 2.70 8.09
CA GLN A 35 -11.15 2.89 9.48
C GLN A 35 -10.21 2.11 10.41
N PRO A 36 -8.95 2.57 10.57
CA PRO A 36 -8.01 1.90 11.42
C PRO A 36 -8.50 1.89 12.88
N GLU A 37 -8.14 0.85 13.61
CA GLU A 37 -8.47 0.76 15.02
C GLU A 37 -7.91 1.93 15.82
N PRO A 38 -8.68 2.46 16.79
CA PRO A 38 -8.19 3.50 17.67
C PRO A 38 -6.96 3.05 18.46
N SER A 39 -5.97 3.91 18.57
CA SER A 39 -4.77 3.65 19.38
C SER A 39 -4.76 4.51 20.63
N PRO A 40 -4.36 4.00 21.80
CA PRO A 40 -4.15 4.80 22.99
C PRO A 40 -2.89 5.68 22.90
N ALA A 41 -2.01 5.43 21.94
CA ALA A 41 -0.80 6.23 21.72
C ALA A 41 -1.14 7.54 20.97
N GLN A 42 -0.28 8.56 21.15
CA GLN A 42 -0.43 9.84 20.42
C GLN A 42 -0.31 9.66 18.90
N VAL A 43 0.53 8.73 18.47
CA VAL A 43 0.66 8.28 17.08
C VAL A 43 0.31 6.81 17.07
N GLY A 44 -0.72 6.45 16.32
CA GLY A 44 -1.18 5.08 16.17
C GLY A 44 -0.31 4.25 15.22
N HIS A 45 -0.84 3.12 14.83
CA HIS A 45 -0.17 2.23 13.88
C HIS A 45 -0.19 2.82 12.46
N THR A 46 0.75 2.38 11.63
CA THR A 46 0.64 2.57 10.18
C THR A 46 -0.60 1.83 9.69
N PHE A 47 -1.49 2.51 9.00
CA PHE A 47 -2.75 1.93 8.53
C PHE A 47 -2.88 1.96 7.00
N ILE A 48 -2.01 2.69 6.34
CA ILE A 48 -1.97 2.78 4.88
C ILE A 48 -0.54 2.79 4.39
N MET A 49 -0.28 2.06 3.32
CA MET A 49 0.96 2.11 2.56
C MET A 49 0.66 2.77 1.23
N VAL A 50 1.37 3.87 0.92
CA VAL A 50 1.25 4.55 -0.37
C VAL A 50 2.34 4.03 -1.30
N MET A 51 1.94 3.50 -2.44
CA MET A 51 2.82 2.96 -3.47
C MET A 51 2.68 3.74 -4.76
N GLY A 52 3.78 4.27 -5.25
CA GLY A 52 3.82 4.88 -6.58
C GLY A 52 3.73 3.81 -7.67
N SER A 53 2.94 4.08 -8.71
CA SER A 53 2.79 3.20 -9.85
C SER A 53 2.99 3.96 -11.16
N PRO A 54 3.88 3.50 -12.05
CA PRO A 54 3.99 4.05 -13.40
C PRO A 54 2.79 3.67 -14.28
N ASP A 55 2.13 2.56 -13.97
CA ASP A 55 0.92 2.06 -14.64
C ASP A 55 -0.06 1.52 -13.59
N ILE A 56 -1.02 2.35 -13.22
CA ILE A 56 -2.00 1.99 -12.19
C ILE A 56 -2.94 0.86 -12.66
N ALA A 57 -3.22 0.77 -13.97
CA ALA A 57 -4.08 -0.29 -14.50
C ALA A 57 -3.40 -1.66 -14.33
N ALA A 58 -2.12 -1.78 -14.71
CA ALA A 58 -1.36 -3.00 -14.50
C ALA A 58 -1.24 -3.36 -13.02
N SER A 59 -1.09 -2.37 -12.13
CA SER A 59 -1.05 -2.60 -10.69
C SER A 59 -2.39 -3.11 -10.17
N LEU A 60 -3.52 -2.54 -10.62
CA LEU A 60 -4.85 -3.00 -10.23
C LEU A 60 -5.15 -4.40 -10.75
N ASP A 61 -4.80 -4.69 -12.00
CA ASP A 61 -4.96 -6.02 -12.59
C ASP A 61 -4.22 -7.07 -11.75
N PHE A 62 -3.03 -6.75 -11.25
CA PHE A 62 -2.29 -7.63 -10.35
C PHE A 62 -3.08 -7.90 -9.05
N TRP A 63 -3.52 -6.85 -8.33
CA TRP A 63 -4.26 -7.03 -7.10
C TRP A 63 -5.55 -7.83 -7.32
N GLN A 64 -6.27 -7.54 -8.38
CA GLN A 64 -7.52 -8.24 -8.72
C GLN A 64 -7.31 -9.69 -9.17
N ALA A 65 -6.18 -9.99 -9.80
CA ALA A 65 -5.88 -11.35 -10.26
C ALA A 65 -5.50 -12.29 -9.11
N TYR A 66 -4.78 -11.78 -8.12
CA TYR A 66 -4.20 -12.63 -7.08
C TYR A 66 -4.89 -12.53 -5.73
N PHE A 67 -5.52 -11.41 -5.39
CA PHE A 67 -6.10 -11.17 -4.08
C PHE A 67 -7.62 -10.97 -4.14
N SER A 68 -8.30 -11.38 -3.07
CA SER A 68 -9.77 -11.20 -2.93
C SER A 68 -10.15 -9.86 -2.30
N ASN A 69 -9.19 -8.96 -2.13
CA ASN A 69 -9.40 -7.66 -1.52
C ASN A 69 -10.31 -6.76 -2.37
N ASP A 70 -11.12 -5.95 -1.71
CA ASP A 70 -11.89 -4.90 -2.37
C ASP A 70 -10.95 -3.81 -2.90
N VAL A 71 -11.24 -3.35 -4.11
CA VAL A 71 -10.48 -2.31 -4.79
C VAL A 71 -11.42 -1.17 -5.16
N VAL A 72 -11.01 0.04 -4.82
CA VAL A 72 -11.72 1.28 -5.19
C VAL A 72 -10.84 2.10 -6.13
N GLY A 73 -11.42 2.55 -7.23
CA GLY A 73 -10.71 3.34 -8.22
C GLY A 73 -10.42 2.55 -9.53
N PRO A 74 -9.58 3.09 -10.41
CA PRO A 74 -8.87 4.37 -10.27
C PRO A 74 -9.82 5.57 -10.34
N ILE A 75 -9.56 6.56 -9.50
CA ILE A 75 -10.29 7.83 -9.49
C ILE A 75 -9.33 9.00 -9.68
N PRO A 76 -9.73 10.08 -10.38
CA PRO A 76 -8.92 11.28 -10.45
C PRO A 76 -8.89 11.97 -9.09
N TYR A 77 -7.70 12.24 -8.59
CA TYR A 77 -7.51 12.86 -7.29
C TYR A 77 -6.35 13.85 -7.31
N ARG A 78 -6.46 14.93 -6.54
CA ARG A 78 -5.39 15.92 -6.41
C ARG A 78 -4.36 15.45 -5.38
N ILE A 79 -3.20 15.03 -5.84
CA ILE A 79 -2.09 14.62 -5.00
C ILE A 79 -1.03 15.73 -5.03
N GLY A 80 -1.16 16.68 -4.11
CA GLY A 80 -0.33 17.90 -4.11
C GLY A 80 1.17 17.61 -4.06
N VAL A 81 1.57 16.60 -3.32
CA VAL A 81 2.99 16.20 -3.21
C VAL A 81 3.56 15.69 -4.54
N LEU A 82 2.79 14.97 -5.33
CA LEU A 82 3.23 14.56 -6.67
C LEU A 82 3.34 15.77 -7.61
N SER A 83 2.35 16.66 -7.56
CA SER A 83 2.39 17.88 -8.36
C SER A 83 3.61 18.73 -8.00
N GLU A 84 3.92 18.92 -6.73
CA GLU A 84 5.08 19.65 -6.26
C GLU A 84 6.40 18.97 -6.64
N ALA A 85 6.50 17.65 -6.47
CA ALA A 85 7.72 16.90 -6.77
C ALA A 85 8.10 16.92 -8.25
N TYR A 86 7.12 17.08 -9.14
CA TYR A 86 7.32 17.10 -10.59
C TYR A 86 7.06 18.45 -11.24
N ASP A 87 7.02 19.53 -10.45
CA ASP A 87 6.80 20.91 -10.90
C ASP A 87 5.55 21.05 -11.78
N LEU A 88 4.48 20.35 -11.38
CA LEU A 88 3.18 20.37 -12.05
C LEU A 88 2.24 21.39 -11.36
N PRO A 89 1.22 21.90 -12.07
CA PRO A 89 0.21 22.74 -11.45
C PRO A 89 -0.44 22.05 -10.25
N VAL A 90 -0.66 22.77 -9.15
CA VAL A 90 -1.22 22.23 -7.90
C VAL A 90 -2.60 21.59 -8.09
N GLU A 91 -3.34 22.00 -9.10
CA GLU A 91 -4.67 21.45 -9.46
C GLU A 91 -4.59 20.21 -10.35
N THR A 92 -3.37 19.72 -10.66
CA THR A 92 -3.20 18.51 -11.47
C THR A 92 -3.83 17.33 -10.76
N GLN A 93 -4.65 16.60 -11.51
CA GLN A 93 -5.26 15.36 -11.02
C GLN A 93 -4.43 14.16 -11.47
N HIS A 94 -4.13 13.31 -10.51
CA HIS A 94 -3.47 12.02 -10.69
C HIS A 94 -4.51 10.92 -10.50
N GLN A 95 -4.26 9.73 -11.04
CA GLN A 95 -5.10 8.58 -10.75
C GLN A 95 -4.69 7.97 -9.41
N LEU A 96 -5.66 7.68 -8.57
CA LEU A 96 -5.48 7.06 -7.27
C LEU A 96 -6.40 5.85 -7.17
N ALA A 97 -5.91 4.78 -6.57
CA ALA A 97 -6.73 3.64 -6.21
C ALA A 97 -6.40 3.15 -4.79
N LEU A 98 -7.34 2.47 -4.17
CA LEU A 98 -7.20 1.89 -2.85
C LEU A 98 -7.50 0.40 -2.90
N VAL A 99 -6.63 -0.39 -2.29
CA VAL A 99 -6.84 -1.80 -2.00
C VAL A 99 -7.12 -1.93 -0.52
N SER A 100 -8.32 -2.41 -0.16
CA SER A 100 -8.68 -2.65 1.24
C SER A 100 -7.94 -3.85 1.77
N MET A 101 -7.33 -3.70 2.93
CA MET A 101 -6.78 -4.79 3.71
C MET A 101 -7.69 -5.07 4.92
N VAL A 102 -7.41 -6.10 5.67
CA VAL A 102 -8.13 -6.41 6.92
C VAL A 102 -7.96 -5.30 7.94
N ASP A 103 -8.84 -5.24 8.93
CA ASP A 103 -8.75 -4.35 10.10
C ASP A 103 -8.63 -2.84 9.79
N GLY A 104 -9.22 -2.41 8.66
CA GLY A 104 -9.23 -1.00 8.25
C GLY A 104 -7.91 -0.49 7.68
N TYR A 105 -6.96 -1.39 7.41
CA TYR A 105 -5.71 -1.07 6.71
C TYR A 105 -5.92 -0.98 5.20
N GLY A 106 -4.98 -0.39 4.50
CA GLY A 106 -5.04 -0.28 3.04
C GLY A 106 -3.72 -0.05 2.35
N ILE A 107 -3.75 -0.26 1.05
CA ILE A 107 -2.68 0.12 0.13
C ILE A 107 -3.27 1.15 -0.82
N GLU A 108 -2.65 2.32 -0.86
CA GLU A 108 -2.96 3.38 -1.84
C GLU A 108 -1.99 3.25 -3.01
N LEU A 109 -2.53 3.27 -4.20
CA LEU A 109 -1.76 3.26 -5.45
C LEU A 109 -1.89 4.64 -6.10
N ASP A 110 -0.77 5.34 -6.22
CA ASP A 110 -0.70 6.65 -6.85
C ASP A 110 -0.06 6.55 -8.22
N GLN A 111 -0.81 6.92 -9.26
CA GLN A 111 -0.26 7.00 -10.61
C GLN A 111 0.77 8.11 -10.70
N TYR A 112 2.02 7.75 -10.94
CA TYR A 112 3.06 8.73 -11.22
C TYR A 112 2.80 9.48 -12.53
N PRO A 113 3.13 10.77 -12.60
CA PRO A 113 3.05 11.53 -13.84
C PRO A 113 4.02 10.94 -14.88
N LYS A 114 3.72 11.18 -16.16
CA LYS A 114 4.54 10.67 -17.28
C LYS A 114 5.98 11.18 -17.28
N GLU A 115 6.18 12.30 -16.62
CA GLU A 115 7.48 12.95 -16.41
C GLU A 115 8.35 12.19 -15.41
N ALA A 116 7.74 11.33 -14.60
CA ALA A 116 8.47 10.50 -13.65
C ALA A 116 9.33 9.49 -14.38
N THR A 117 10.64 9.72 -14.35
CA THR A 117 11.62 8.76 -14.87
C THR A 117 12.14 7.92 -13.72
N SER A 118 12.15 6.60 -13.91
CA SER A 118 12.83 5.72 -12.98
C SER A 118 14.33 5.98 -13.06
N VAL A 119 14.85 6.77 -12.14
CA VAL A 119 16.30 6.93 -11.98
C VAL A 119 16.75 5.89 -10.97
N PRO A 120 17.56 4.89 -11.37
CA PRO A 120 18.16 3.98 -10.41
C PRO A 120 18.96 4.79 -9.39
N ALA A 121 18.54 4.76 -8.13
CA ALA A 121 19.37 5.34 -7.08
C ALA A 121 20.68 4.56 -7.01
N PRO A 122 21.84 5.25 -6.89
CA PRO A 122 23.11 4.58 -6.59
C PRO A 122 22.94 3.66 -5.38
N GLU A 123 23.64 2.52 -5.36
CA GLU A 123 23.48 1.53 -4.29
C GLU A 123 23.67 2.09 -2.88
N ASN A 124 24.52 3.09 -2.73
CA ASN A 124 24.80 3.79 -1.48
C ASN A 124 23.82 4.92 -1.16
N GLU A 125 22.87 5.23 -2.04
CA GLU A 125 21.85 6.27 -1.88
C GLU A 125 20.43 5.73 -1.78
N ARG A 126 20.29 4.41 -1.73
CA ARG A 126 18.97 3.80 -1.53
C ARG A 126 18.43 4.18 -0.16
N GLY A 127 17.30 4.81 -0.15
CA GLY A 127 16.60 5.24 1.05
C GLY A 127 15.10 5.02 0.91
N GLY A 128 14.36 5.37 1.94
CA GLY A 128 12.91 5.21 1.97
C GLY A 128 12.48 3.80 2.40
N VAL A 129 11.27 3.43 2.03
CA VAL A 129 10.71 2.09 2.26
C VAL A 129 11.07 1.23 1.06
N ILE A 130 11.89 0.21 1.29
CA ILE A 130 12.43 -0.65 0.22
C ILE A 130 11.71 -1.99 0.12
N LEU A 131 11.01 -2.40 1.16
CA LEU A 131 10.23 -3.64 1.24
C LEU A 131 9.05 -3.43 2.18
N VAL A 132 7.92 -3.98 1.82
CA VAL A 132 6.72 -4.05 2.66
C VAL A 132 6.35 -5.50 2.84
N SER A 133 6.14 -5.91 4.08
CA SER A 133 5.70 -7.26 4.42
C SER A 133 4.19 -7.26 4.65
N LEU A 134 3.50 -8.17 3.99
CA LEU A 134 2.07 -8.39 4.13
C LEU A 134 1.84 -9.78 4.71
N GLN A 135 1.01 -9.86 5.74
CA GLN A 135 0.51 -11.12 6.24
C GLN A 135 -0.86 -11.39 5.59
N VAL A 136 -0.99 -12.53 4.94
CA VAL A 136 -2.16 -12.87 4.12
C VAL A 136 -2.73 -14.22 4.53
N ASP A 137 -4.04 -14.31 4.66
CA ASP A 137 -4.71 -15.60 4.74
C ASP A 137 -4.65 -16.25 3.34
N PRO A 138 -4.04 -17.44 3.19
CA PRO A 138 -3.92 -18.08 1.89
C PRO A 138 -5.27 -18.34 1.22
N ARG A 139 -6.36 -18.44 1.99
CA ARG A 139 -7.73 -18.57 1.47
C ARG A 139 -8.22 -17.29 0.78
N GLY A 140 -7.58 -16.16 1.04
CA GLY A 140 -7.83 -14.88 0.36
C GLY A 140 -7.11 -14.75 -0.98
N LEU A 141 -6.30 -15.72 -1.38
CA LEU A 141 -5.67 -15.73 -2.70
C LEU A 141 -6.60 -16.38 -3.73
N LYS A 142 -6.68 -15.78 -4.91
CA LYS A 142 -7.41 -16.30 -6.07
C LYS A 142 -6.56 -17.22 -6.94
N ALA A 143 -5.25 -17.05 -6.89
CA ALA A 143 -4.28 -17.81 -7.66
C ALA A 143 -2.94 -17.86 -6.92
N SER A 144 -2.08 -18.81 -7.30
CA SER A 144 -0.69 -18.83 -6.82
C SER A 144 0.04 -17.56 -7.23
N LEU A 145 0.75 -16.94 -6.28
CA LEU A 145 1.49 -15.71 -6.52
C LEU A 145 2.71 -15.96 -7.43
N PRO A 146 3.08 -14.99 -8.27
CA PRO A 146 4.25 -15.10 -9.14
C PRO A 146 5.54 -14.79 -8.35
N TRP A 147 5.96 -15.73 -7.54
CA TRP A 147 7.10 -15.57 -6.65
C TRP A 147 8.40 -15.25 -7.40
N ALA A 148 9.05 -14.18 -7.02
CA ALA A 148 10.42 -13.89 -7.39
C ALA A 148 11.40 -14.64 -6.47
N LEU A 149 11.01 -14.85 -5.21
CA LEU A 149 11.77 -15.63 -4.22
C LEU A 149 10.77 -16.32 -3.28
N PRO A 150 10.44 -17.60 -3.49
CA PRO A 150 9.55 -18.33 -2.60
C PRO A 150 10.23 -18.67 -1.27
N TYR A 151 9.45 -18.75 -0.20
CA TYR A 151 9.84 -19.32 1.09
C TYR A 151 9.12 -20.64 1.28
N GLN A 152 9.86 -21.66 1.73
CA GLN A 152 9.33 -22.99 1.98
C GLN A 152 9.78 -23.47 3.36
N ASN A 153 8.91 -24.24 4.02
CA ASN A 153 9.29 -24.95 5.23
C ASN A 153 10.17 -26.18 4.92
N ASP A 154 10.60 -26.88 5.96
CA ASP A 154 11.44 -28.08 5.84
C ASP A 154 10.75 -29.23 5.08
N GLU A 155 9.42 -29.21 4.97
CA GLU A 155 8.61 -30.19 4.24
C GLU A 155 8.40 -29.80 2.76
N GLY A 156 8.89 -28.62 2.37
CA GLY A 156 8.76 -28.07 1.01
C GLY A 156 7.44 -27.39 0.73
N GLU A 157 6.62 -27.15 1.75
CA GLU A 157 5.37 -26.39 1.62
C GLU A 157 5.65 -24.89 1.56
N GLU A 158 4.88 -24.18 0.75
CA GLU A 158 5.00 -22.73 0.55
C GLU A 158 4.46 -21.97 1.78
N GLU A 159 5.31 -21.18 2.43
CA GLU A 159 4.95 -20.33 3.57
C GLU A 159 4.85 -18.85 3.21
N GLY A 160 5.25 -18.49 1.99
CA GLY A 160 5.27 -17.13 1.50
C GLY A 160 6.38 -16.87 0.51
N GLY A 161 6.80 -15.63 0.40
CA GLY A 161 7.88 -15.25 -0.50
C GLY A 161 7.89 -13.77 -0.84
N VAL A 162 8.75 -13.40 -1.78
CA VAL A 162 8.80 -12.06 -2.36
C VAL A 162 8.20 -12.08 -3.75
N VAL A 163 7.31 -11.11 -3.99
CA VAL A 163 6.72 -10.83 -5.30
C VAL A 163 7.19 -9.46 -5.77
N ILE A 164 7.46 -9.33 -7.05
CA ILE A 164 7.73 -8.03 -7.66
C ILE A 164 6.44 -7.53 -8.30
N LEU A 165 5.93 -6.42 -7.80
CA LEU A 165 4.73 -5.77 -8.35
C LEU A 165 5.00 -5.22 -9.76
N PRO A 166 3.96 -4.95 -10.57
CA PRO A 166 4.11 -4.31 -11.88
C PRO A 166 4.83 -2.95 -11.82
N SER A 167 4.78 -2.27 -10.68
CA SER A 167 5.55 -1.04 -10.42
C SER A 167 7.06 -1.26 -10.25
N GLY A 168 7.53 -2.52 -10.17
CA GLY A 168 8.89 -2.88 -9.81
C GLY A 168 9.16 -2.90 -8.29
N THR A 169 8.16 -2.60 -7.47
CA THR A 169 8.28 -2.62 -6.01
C THR A 169 8.24 -4.05 -5.49
N PRO A 170 9.21 -4.51 -4.68
CA PRO A 170 9.12 -5.79 -4.01
C PRO A 170 8.14 -5.71 -2.83
N ILE A 171 7.32 -6.73 -2.70
CA ILE A 171 6.54 -6.99 -1.48
C ILE A 171 6.87 -8.39 -0.97
N GLU A 172 6.99 -8.51 0.33
CA GLU A 172 7.05 -9.80 0.99
C GLU A 172 5.63 -10.22 1.39
N VAL A 173 5.27 -11.44 1.11
CA VAL A 173 3.99 -12.02 1.52
C VAL A 173 4.29 -13.24 2.38
N SER A 174 3.77 -13.25 3.60
CA SER A 174 3.79 -14.41 4.49
C SER A 174 2.37 -14.89 4.73
N PHE A 175 2.19 -16.20 4.84
CA PHE A 175 0.89 -16.76 5.12
C PHE A 175 0.61 -16.77 6.63
N THR A 176 -0.61 -16.41 7.01
CA THR A 176 -1.10 -16.69 8.36
C THR A 176 -1.36 -18.18 8.49
N GLU A 177 -1.03 -18.77 9.63
CA GLU A 177 -1.54 -20.11 9.91
C GLU A 177 -3.08 -20.10 9.83
N PRO A 178 -3.69 -21.10 9.17
CA PRO A 178 -5.14 -21.19 9.15
C PRO A 178 -5.63 -21.30 10.61
N VAL A 179 -6.46 -20.35 11.03
CA VAL A 179 -7.16 -20.46 12.32
C VAL A 179 -8.04 -21.70 12.24
N LEU A 180 -7.56 -22.79 12.83
CA LEU A 180 -8.38 -24.01 12.93
C LEU A 180 -9.66 -23.64 13.70
N PRO A 181 -10.84 -24.02 13.19
CA PRO A 181 -12.08 -23.79 13.93
C PRO A 181 -11.93 -24.41 15.31
N ALA A 182 -12.25 -23.63 16.37
CA ALA A 182 -12.25 -24.14 17.71
C ALA A 182 -13.07 -25.44 17.75
N THR A 183 -12.44 -26.54 18.13
CA THR A 183 -13.13 -27.80 18.34
C THR A 183 -14.13 -27.54 19.45
N ILE A 184 -15.42 -27.51 19.12
CA ILE A 184 -16.49 -27.43 20.12
C ILE A 184 -16.52 -28.81 20.77
N GLU A 185 -15.96 -28.90 22.01
CA GLU A 185 -16.16 -30.04 22.90
C GLU A 185 -17.55 -30.02 23.51
#